data_9b1ff9303ec628e87cbe7b08190b4f01
#
_entry.id   9b1ff9303ec628e87cbe7b08190b4f01
#
_cell.length_a   1.000
_cell.length_b   1.000
_cell.length_c   1.000
_cell.angle_alpha   90.00
_cell.angle_beta   90.00
_cell.angle_gamma   90.00
#
_symmetry.space_group_name_H-M   'P 1'
#
loop_
_entity.id
_entity.type
_entity.pdbx_description
1 polymer ?
#
loop_
_entity_poly.entity_id
_entity_poly.type
_entity_poly.pdbx_seq_one_letter_code
_entity_poly.pdbx_strand_id
1 'polypeptide(L)'
;MKAINITSRKLAIYCLLGLGLTLLSCSGEDGATGPAGKDGNANVIVSDWIPIKWTYKEVLEGKAFMDIPVANIDSYVENGGVALMYYKNDNNVRILPFNFSEFDYFDFGFGEFVKNDNYQTEAFTGFRVYFDGVPVTVNILENETENTGLRYVLVPQPIASTTGISNTISADYEETMELLGINPSQ
;
A
#
# COMPACT_ATOMS: atom_id res chain seq x y z
N MET A 1 6.17 84.99 34.25
CA MET A 1 5.59 83.66 34.42
C MET A 1 4.65 83.37 33.25
N LYS A 2 5.00 82.53 32.29
CA LYS A 2 4.16 81.80 31.33
C LYS A 2 4.94 81.41 30.10
N ALA A 3 5.92 80.54 30.25
CA ALA A 3 6.68 79.97 29.12
C ALA A 3 6.74 78.46 29.11
N ILE A 4 5.75 77.83 29.71
CA ILE A 4 5.78 76.35 29.89
C ILE A 4 4.82 75.58 28.94
N ASN A 5 4.03 76.28 28.11
CA ASN A 5 2.88 75.67 27.50
C ASN A 5 3.01 75.20 26.03
N ILE A 6 4.10 75.54 25.33
CA ILE A 6 4.18 75.22 23.92
C ILE A 6 4.92 73.90 23.69
N THR A 7 5.91 73.60 24.51
CA THR A 7 6.73 72.40 24.38
C THR A 7 6.00 71.15 24.81
N SER A 8 5.22 71.27 25.90
CA SER A 8 4.42 70.14 26.42
C SER A 8 3.26 69.78 25.50
N ARG A 9 2.62 70.77 24.86
CA ARG A 9 1.55 70.50 23.87
C ARG A 9 2.07 69.84 22.59
N LYS A 10 3.25 70.26 22.12
CA LYS A 10 3.88 69.58 20.94
C LYS A 10 4.31 68.17 21.27
N LEU A 11 4.85 67.91 22.47
CA LEU A 11 5.23 66.56 22.91
C LEU A 11 4.01 65.64 23.02
N ALA A 12 2.91 66.12 23.57
CA ALA A 12 1.68 65.36 23.65
C ALA A 12 1.09 65.01 22.27
N ILE A 13 1.19 65.90 21.30
CA ILE A 13 0.72 65.63 19.96
C ILE A 13 1.61 64.58 19.23
N TYR A 14 2.93 64.62 19.44
CA TYR A 14 3.81 63.59 18.88
C TYR A 14 3.63 62.18 19.53
N CYS A 15 3.35 62.17 20.83
CA CYS A 15 3.01 60.90 21.51
C CYS A 15 1.68 60.32 21.02
N LEU A 16 0.66 61.19 20.80
CA LEU A 16 -0.63 60.72 20.24
C LEU A 16 -0.53 60.26 18.79
N LEU A 17 0.28 60.93 17.95
CA LEU A 17 0.54 60.49 16.59
C LEU A 17 1.36 59.18 16.57
N GLY A 18 2.33 58.99 17.46
CA GLY A 18 3.13 57.78 17.58
C GLY A 18 2.31 56.55 18.01
N LEU A 19 1.35 56.77 18.89
CA LEU A 19 0.48 55.65 19.40
C LEU A 19 -0.58 55.26 18.36
N GLY A 20 -0.99 56.14 17.46
CA GLY A 20 -1.96 55.85 16.41
C GLY A 20 -1.42 54.98 15.27
N LEU A 21 -0.10 54.95 15.07
CA LEU A 21 0.55 54.19 14.00
C LEU A 21 0.83 52.72 14.35
N THR A 22 0.74 52.33 15.62
CA THR A 22 0.98 50.95 16.05
C THR A 22 -0.27 50.06 15.99
N LEU A 23 -1.44 50.62 15.66
CA LEU A 23 -2.71 49.82 15.57
C LEU A 23 -3.02 49.37 14.13
N LEU A 24 -2.17 49.69 13.15
CA LEU A 24 -2.22 49.08 11.82
C LEU A 24 -1.37 47.80 11.80
N SER A 25 -1.57 46.95 12.82
CA SER A 25 -1.09 45.59 12.76
C SER A 25 -1.86 44.88 11.66
N CYS A 26 -1.18 44.63 10.57
CA CYS A 26 -1.62 43.82 9.45
C CYS A 26 -2.31 42.55 9.99
N SER A 27 -3.63 42.45 9.82
CA SER A 27 -4.28 41.18 9.78
C SER A 27 -3.73 40.50 8.52
N GLY A 28 -2.65 39.71 8.65
CA GLY A 28 -2.23 38.82 7.59
C GLY A 28 -3.44 37.98 7.25
N GLU A 29 -3.88 37.97 6.01
CA GLU A 29 -4.81 36.98 5.53
C GLU A 29 -4.26 35.62 5.97
N ASP A 30 -5.07 34.81 6.66
CA ASP A 30 -4.73 33.43 6.94
C ASP A 30 -4.33 32.82 5.60
N GLY A 31 -3.13 32.30 5.51
CA GLY A 31 -2.64 31.66 4.30
C GLY A 31 -3.69 30.65 3.83
N ALA A 32 -3.88 30.54 2.52
CA ALA A 32 -4.81 29.59 1.92
C ALA A 32 -4.68 28.25 2.64
N THR A 33 -5.80 27.69 3.07
CA THR A 33 -5.84 26.34 3.68
C THR A 33 -5.06 25.41 2.77
N GLY A 34 -4.03 24.76 3.29
CA GLY A 34 -3.24 23.79 2.53
C GLY A 34 -4.18 22.79 1.85
N PRO A 35 -3.79 22.22 0.70
CA PRO A 35 -4.60 21.21 0.03
C PRO A 35 -4.99 20.14 1.07
N ALA A 36 -6.24 19.68 1.00
CA ALA A 36 -6.69 18.58 1.83
C ALA A 36 -5.65 17.46 1.74
N GLY A 37 -5.21 16.95 2.88
CA GLY A 37 -4.33 15.80 2.93
C GLY A 37 -4.95 14.70 2.05
N LYS A 38 -4.12 13.98 1.29
CA LYS A 38 -4.59 12.80 0.55
C LYS A 38 -5.43 11.96 1.51
N ASP A 39 -6.62 11.58 1.09
CA ASP A 39 -7.43 10.64 1.84
C ASP A 39 -6.53 9.48 2.24
N GLY A 40 -6.38 9.27 3.55
CA GLY A 40 -5.51 8.22 4.06
C GLY A 40 -5.97 6.87 3.50
N ASN A 41 -5.08 5.90 3.49
CA ASN A 41 -5.26 4.52 2.95
C ASN A 41 -6.40 3.73 3.63
N ALA A 42 -7.41 4.39 4.11
CA ALA A 42 -8.58 3.79 4.72
C ALA A 42 -9.11 2.71 3.77
N ASN A 43 -8.95 1.44 4.20
CA ASN A 43 -9.41 0.23 3.52
C ASN A 43 -8.44 -0.45 2.53
N VAL A 44 -7.18 -0.04 2.41
CA VAL A 44 -6.15 -0.91 1.82
C VAL A 44 -5.88 -2.05 2.81
N ILE A 45 -5.93 -3.27 2.34
CA ILE A 45 -5.65 -4.46 3.14
C ILE A 45 -4.30 -5.03 2.70
N VAL A 46 -3.37 -5.15 3.64
CA VAL A 46 -2.06 -5.76 3.43
C VAL A 46 -1.96 -6.95 4.38
N SER A 47 -1.70 -8.13 3.84
CA SER A 47 -1.45 -9.30 4.69
C SER A 47 -0.07 -9.22 5.35
N ASP A 48 0.14 -10.00 6.42
CA ASP A 48 1.49 -10.38 6.83
C ASP A 48 2.18 -11.18 5.72
N TRP A 49 3.50 -11.37 5.84
CA TRP A 49 4.21 -12.32 4.99
C TRP A 49 3.81 -13.75 5.37
N ILE A 50 3.18 -14.45 4.43
CA ILE A 50 2.63 -15.78 4.61
C ILE A 50 3.67 -16.79 4.15
N PRO A 51 4.21 -17.63 5.03
CA PRO A 51 5.15 -18.69 4.64
C PRO A 51 4.53 -19.62 3.60
N ILE A 52 5.32 -20.05 2.63
CA ILE A 52 4.83 -20.95 1.59
C ILE A 52 4.57 -22.34 2.21
N LYS A 53 3.31 -22.75 2.12
CA LYS A 53 2.85 -24.11 2.50
C LYS A 53 1.91 -24.59 1.41
N TRP A 54 2.39 -25.53 0.62
CA TRP A 54 1.62 -26.02 -0.50
C TRP A 54 0.36 -26.74 -0.04
N THR A 55 -0.79 -26.34 -0.56
CA THR A 55 -2.06 -27.07 -0.41
C THR A 55 -2.01 -28.37 -1.21
N TYR A 56 -1.36 -28.33 -2.37
CA TYR A 56 -1.08 -29.48 -3.21
C TYR A 56 0.31 -29.36 -3.82
N LYS A 57 1.00 -30.48 -3.96
CA LYS A 57 2.26 -30.55 -4.71
C LYS A 57 2.44 -31.89 -5.42
N GLU A 58 2.88 -31.81 -6.67
CA GLU A 58 3.35 -32.90 -7.50
C GLU A 58 4.85 -32.70 -7.73
N VAL A 59 5.63 -33.20 -6.76
CA VAL A 59 7.07 -32.88 -6.71
C VAL A 59 7.80 -33.40 -7.96
N LEU A 60 7.45 -34.57 -8.51
CA LEU A 60 8.12 -35.12 -9.68
C LEU A 60 7.85 -34.30 -10.94
N GLU A 61 6.72 -33.63 -11.03
CA GLU A 61 6.37 -32.74 -12.13
C GLU A 61 6.79 -31.27 -11.90
N GLY A 62 7.28 -30.95 -10.70
CA GLY A 62 7.64 -29.59 -10.32
C GLY A 62 6.44 -28.65 -10.17
N LYS A 63 5.25 -29.21 -9.92
CA LYS A 63 4.00 -28.43 -9.82
C LYS A 63 3.51 -28.37 -8.39
N ALA A 64 3.05 -27.20 -7.98
CA ALA A 64 2.42 -27.00 -6.69
C ALA A 64 1.44 -25.83 -6.73
N PHE A 65 0.50 -25.80 -5.80
CA PHE A 65 -0.28 -24.61 -5.53
C PHE A 65 -0.56 -24.46 -4.03
N MET A 66 -0.75 -23.20 -3.64
CA MET A 66 -1.09 -22.80 -2.28
C MET A 66 -2.39 -22.02 -2.28
N ASP A 67 -3.33 -22.41 -1.44
CA ASP A 67 -4.60 -21.73 -1.23
C ASP A 67 -4.50 -20.77 -0.05
N ILE A 68 -4.89 -19.53 -0.26
CA ILE A 68 -4.92 -18.47 0.77
C ILE A 68 -6.37 -17.96 0.86
N PRO A 69 -7.15 -18.42 1.86
CA PRO A 69 -8.53 -17.96 2.00
C PRO A 69 -8.62 -16.47 2.30
N VAL A 70 -9.40 -15.75 1.50
CA VAL A 70 -9.71 -14.33 1.69
C VAL A 70 -11.18 -14.13 1.37
N ALA A 71 -11.97 -13.82 2.39
CA ALA A 71 -13.40 -13.63 2.22
C ALA A 71 -13.72 -12.43 1.31
N ASN A 72 -14.75 -12.57 0.48
CA ASN A 72 -15.30 -11.50 -0.37
C ASN A 72 -14.34 -10.90 -1.41
N ILE A 73 -13.26 -11.60 -1.77
CA ILE A 73 -12.29 -11.09 -2.75
C ILE A 73 -12.94 -10.82 -4.11
N ASP A 74 -13.89 -11.67 -4.54
CA ASP A 74 -14.61 -11.52 -5.80
C ASP A 74 -15.37 -10.19 -5.85
N SER A 75 -16.20 -9.94 -4.84
CA SER A 75 -16.96 -8.70 -4.78
C SER A 75 -16.06 -7.47 -4.63
N TYR A 76 -14.89 -7.63 -4.01
CA TYR A 76 -13.91 -6.57 -3.90
C TYR A 76 -13.37 -6.14 -5.27
N VAL A 77 -12.98 -7.11 -6.11
CA VAL A 77 -12.45 -6.85 -7.45
C VAL A 77 -13.56 -6.46 -8.42
N GLU A 78 -14.75 -7.07 -8.35
CA GLU A 78 -15.91 -6.70 -9.16
C GLU A 78 -16.33 -5.25 -8.95
N ASN A 79 -16.14 -4.71 -7.75
CA ASN A 79 -16.35 -3.30 -7.44
C ASN A 79 -15.20 -2.38 -7.89
N GLY A 80 -14.27 -2.88 -8.72
CA GLY A 80 -13.17 -2.10 -9.28
C GLY A 80 -11.95 -2.00 -8.37
N GLY A 81 -11.87 -2.79 -7.32
CA GLY A 81 -10.66 -2.95 -6.51
C GLY A 81 -9.57 -3.73 -7.25
N VAL A 82 -8.35 -3.60 -6.78
CA VAL A 82 -7.17 -4.29 -7.32
C VAL A 82 -6.63 -5.26 -6.30
N ALA A 83 -6.32 -6.48 -6.74
CA ALA A 83 -5.68 -7.51 -5.96
C ALA A 83 -4.25 -7.74 -6.49
N LEU A 84 -3.26 -7.54 -5.63
CA LEU A 84 -1.85 -7.75 -5.94
C LEU A 84 -1.30 -8.90 -5.09
N MET A 85 -0.35 -9.64 -5.63
CA MET A 85 0.34 -10.71 -4.92
C MET A 85 1.85 -10.52 -5.09
N TYR A 86 2.58 -10.57 -3.99
CA TYR A 86 4.03 -10.43 -3.95
C TYR A 86 4.67 -11.70 -3.40
N TYR A 87 5.82 -12.03 -3.95
CA TYR A 87 6.73 -13.04 -3.45
C TYR A 87 7.98 -12.36 -2.91
N LYS A 88 8.43 -12.79 -1.74
CA LYS A 88 9.66 -12.34 -1.10
C LYS A 88 10.65 -13.50 -1.02
N ASN A 89 11.91 -13.21 -1.33
CA ASN A 89 13.04 -14.08 -1.02
C ASN A 89 14.18 -13.17 -0.51
N ASP A 90 14.53 -13.30 0.75
CA ASP A 90 15.40 -12.39 1.48
C ASP A 90 14.97 -10.91 1.32
N ASN A 91 15.82 -10.08 0.73
CA ASN A 91 15.52 -8.66 0.48
C ASN A 91 14.92 -8.41 -0.91
N ASN A 92 14.66 -9.46 -1.68
CA ASN A 92 14.13 -9.33 -3.03
C ASN A 92 12.63 -9.60 -3.02
N VAL A 93 11.84 -8.58 -3.32
CA VAL A 93 10.38 -8.67 -3.42
C VAL A 93 9.97 -8.49 -4.88
N ARG A 94 9.11 -9.36 -5.38
CA ARG A 94 8.61 -9.33 -6.75
C ARG A 94 7.11 -9.52 -6.79
N ILE A 95 6.47 -8.80 -7.71
CA ILE A 95 5.04 -8.98 -7.97
C ILE A 95 4.82 -10.23 -8.83
N LEU A 96 3.75 -10.96 -8.56
CA LEU A 96 3.28 -12.05 -9.40
C LEU A 96 2.36 -11.51 -10.51
N PRO A 97 2.32 -12.14 -11.71
CA PRO A 97 3.14 -13.31 -12.09
C PRO A 97 4.57 -12.95 -12.50
N PHE A 98 5.53 -13.83 -12.26
CA PHE A 98 6.90 -13.68 -12.75
C PHE A 98 7.60 -15.03 -12.96
N ASN A 99 8.66 -15.02 -13.81
CA ASN A 99 9.58 -16.13 -13.94
C ASN A 99 10.67 -16.04 -12.86
N PHE A 100 10.74 -17.04 -12.00
CA PHE A 100 11.79 -17.16 -10.98
C PHE A 100 13.14 -17.52 -11.63
N SER A 101 13.07 -18.38 -12.66
CA SER A 101 14.18 -18.76 -13.54
C SER A 101 13.67 -19.02 -14.96
N GLU A 102 14.50 -19.57 -15.86
CA GLU A 102 14.05 -20.02 -17.19
C GLU A 102 13.00 -21.15 -17.10
N PHE A 103 12.97 -21.88 -15.98
CA PHE A 103 12.17 -23.09 -15.80
C PHE A 103 11.12 -22.94 -14.70
N ASP A 104 11.23 -21.94 -13.85
CA ASP A 104 10.38 -21.75 -12.68
C ASP A 104 9.47 -20.54 -12.88
N TYR A 105 8.17 -20.75 -12.76
CA TYR A 105 7.15 -19.73 -12.97
C TYR A 105 6.21 -19.68 -11.77
N PHE A 106 5.96 -18.47 -11.30
CA PHE A 106 4.94 -18.18 -10.31
C PHE A 106 3.79 -17.41 -10.95
N ASP A 107 2.56 -17.84 -10.63
CA ASP A 107 1.34 -17.16 -11.01
C ASP A 107 0.33 -17.17 -9.86
N PHE A 108 -0.74 -16.42 -9.99
CA PHE A 108 -1.84 -16.48 -9.05
C PHE A 108 -3.18 -16.22 -9.73
N GLY A 109 -4.21 -16.83 -9.17
CA GLY A 109 -5.61 -16.51 -9.44
C GLY A 109 -6.31 -16.12 -8.14
N PHE A 110 -7.45 -15.47 -8.26
CA PHE A 110 -8.32 -15.19 -7.12
C PHE A 110 -9.78 -15.42 -7.52
N GLY A 111 -10.60 -15.66 -6.52
CA GLY A 111 -12.02 -15.91 -6.73
C GLY A 111 -12.54 -17.10 -5.94
N GLU A 112 -13.65 -17.65 -6.42
CA GLU A 112 -14.22 -18.89 -5.89
C GLU A 112 -13.56 -20.10 -6.56
N PHE A 113 -13.01 -20.98 -5.74
CA PHE A 113 -12.45 -22.25 -6.16
C PHE A 113 -13.36 -23.40 -5.69
N VAL A 114 -13.78 -24.21 -6.63
CA VAL A 114 -14.62 -25.37 -6.31
C VAL A 114 -13.79 -26.52 -5.72
N LYS A 115 -14.46 -27.37 -4.96
CA LYS A 115 -13.86 -28.60 -4.48
C LYS A 115 -13.29 -29.42 -5.63
N ASN A 116 -12.09 -29.97 -5.43
CA ASN A 116 -11.44 -30.83 -6.41
C ASN A 116 -10.92 -32.10 -5.75
N ASP A 117 -11.60 -33.22 -6.03
CA ASP A 117 -11.28 -34.50 -5.42
C ASP A 117 -9.92 -35.07 -5.92
N ASN A 118 -9.45 -34.70 -7.12
CA ASN A 118 -8.14 -35.13 -7.62
C ASN A 118 -6.99 -34.55 -6.83
N TYR A 119 -7.15 -33.33 -6.35
CA TYR A 119 -6.17 -32.62 -5.52
C TYR A 119 -6.49 -32.68 -4.04
N GLN A 120 -7.59 -33.30 -3.67
CA GLN A 120 -8.10 -33.41 -2.29
C GLN A 120 -8.27 -32.02 -1.64
N THR A 121 -8.75 -31.02 -2.41
CA THR A 121 -8.97 -29.67 -1.93
C THR A 121 -10.46 -29.40 -1.72
N GLU A 122 -10.78 -28.68 -0.65
CA GLU A 122 -12.14 -28.19 -0.40
C GLU A 122 -12.43 -26.91 -1.21
N ALA A 123 -13.70 -26.55 -1.33
CA ALA A 123 -14.10 -25.28 -1.92
C ALA A 123 -13.70 -24.11 -1.01
N PHE A 124 -13.20 -23.02 -1.58
CA PHE A 124 -12.87 -21.81 -0.83
C PHE A 124 -12.95 -20.57 -1.72
N THR A 125 -12.98 -19.40 -1.09
CA THR A 125 -12.84 -18.09 -1.76
C THR A 125 -11.54 -17.47 -1.30
N GLY A 126 -10.73 -16.95 -2.23
CA GLY A 126 -9.44 -16.36 -1.90
C GLY A 126 -8.46 -16.32 -3.07
N PHE A 127 -7.19 -16.44 -2.76
CA PHE A 127 -6.12 -16.59 -3.74
C PHE A 127 -5.68 -18.03 -3.87
N ARG A 128 -5.36 -18.44 -5.09
CA ARG A 128 -4.58 -19.66 -5.37
C ARG A 128 -3.30 -19.23 -6.08
N VAL A 129 -2.17 -19.50 -5.44
CA VAL A 129 -0.84 -19.23 -6.00
C VAL A 129 -0.31 -20.52 -6.59
N TYR A 130 0.10 -20.46 -7.85
CA TYR A 130 0.61 -21.59 -8.61
C TYR A 130 2.12 -21.49 -8.77
N PHE A 131 2.77 -22.61 -8.68
CA PHE A 131 4.16 -22.79 -9.05
C PHE A 131 4.28 -23.92 -10.08
N ASP A 132 5.01 -23.66 -11.16
CA ASP A 132 5.38 -24.64 -12.17
C ASP A 132 6.86 -24.49 -12.48
N GLY A 133 7.65 -25.55 -12.26
CA GLY A 133 9.10 -25.43 -12.37
C GLY A 133 9.87 -26.72 -12.13
N VAL A 134 11.11 -26.57 -11.68
CA VAL A 134 11.95 -27.74 -11.40
C VAL A 134 11.52 -28.40 -10.07
N PRO A 135 11.52 -29.75 -10.02
CA PRO A 135 11.07 -30.53 -8.88
C PRO A 135 11.69 -30.13 -7.52
N VAL A 136 12.98 -29.82 -7.52
CA VAL A 136 13.69 -29.46 -6.28
C VAL A 136 13.21 -28.12 -5.71
N THR A 137 12.83 -27.15 -6.55
CA THR A 137 12.39 -25.82 -6.13
C THR A 137 11.11 -25.88 -5.29
N VAL A 138 10.18 -26.79 -5.59
CA VAL A 138 8.96 -27.00 -4.81
C VAL A 138 9.26 -27.23 -3.33
N ASN A 139 10.23 -28.09 -3.05
CA ASN A 139 10.62 -28.41 -1.66
C ASN A 139 11.44 -27.29 -1.01
N ILE A 140 12.30 -26.62 -1.78
CA ILE A 140 13.12 -25.48 -1.28
C ILE A 140 12.19 -24.38 -0.79
N LEU A 141 11.23 -23.95 -1.61
CA LEU A 141 10.30 -22.88 -1.29
C LEU A 141 9.47 -23.15 -0.02
N GLU A 142 9.08 -24.40 0.22
CA GLU A 142 8.33 -24.77 1.43
C GLU A 142 9.19 -24.80 2.70
N ASN A 143 10.50 -25.04 2.56
CA ASN A 143 11.40 -25.16 3.70
C ASN A 143 12.10 -23.85 4.08
N GLU A 144 12.17 -22.88 3.17
CA GLU A 144 12.78 -21.56 3.39
C GLU A 144 11.77 -20.61 4.04
N THR A 145 11.39 -20.84 5.29
CA THR A 145 10.27 -20.12 5.93
C THR A 145 10.65 -18.78 6.55
N GLU A 146 11.91 -18.51 6.85
CA GLU A 146 12.31 -17.29 7.58
C GLU A 146 12.34 -16.05 6.70
N ASN A 147 12.83 -16.19 5.45
CA ASN A 147 13.04 -15.07 4.55
C ASN A 147 12.20 -15.14 3.27
N THR A 148 11.38 -16.17 3.15
CA THR A 148 10.58 -16.45 1.96
C THR A 148 9.09 -16.44 2.30
N GLY A 149 8.28 -15.81 1.47
CA GLY A 149 6.85 -15.76 1.72
C GLY A 149 6.06 -15.07 0.62
N LEU A 150 4.76 -15.14 0.77
CA LEU A 150 3.78 -14.47 -0.07
C LEU A 150 3.08 -13.36 0.71
N ARG A 151 2.72 -12.29 0.05
CA ARG A 151 1.91 -11.20 0.62
C ARG A 151 0.91 -10.74 -0.41
N TYR A 152 -0.35 -10.62 -0.02
CA TYR A 152 -1.34 -9.96 -0.86
C TYR A 152 -1.61 -8.53 -0.40
N VAL A 153 -1.99 -7.70 -1.37
CA VAL A 153 -2.45 -6.33 -1.14
C VAL A 153 -3.77 -6.13 -1.88
N LEU A 154 -4.80 -5.71 -1.15
CA LEU A 154 -6.09 -5.35 -1.73
C LEU A 154 -6.24 -3.83 -1.71
N VAL A 155 -6.36 -3.23 -2.88
CA VAL A 155 -6.48 -1.77 -3.06
C VAL A 155 -7.89 -1.44 -3.49
N PRO A 156 -8.67 -0.67 -2.70
CA PRO A 156 -10.04 -0.32 -3.08
C PRO A 156 -10.08 0.59 -4.31
N GLN A 157 -11.16 0.50 -5.08
CA GLN A 157 -11.35 1.22 -6.35
C GLN A 157 -11.02 2.72 -6.28
N PRO A 158 -11.46 3.49 -5.28
CA PRO A 158 -11.13 4.92 -5.22
C PRO A 158 -9.63 5.19 -5.14
N ILE A 159 -8.89 4.36 -4.39
CA ILE A 159 -7.44 4.46 -4.24
C ILE A 159 -6.74 3.98 -5.51
N ALA A 160 -7.14 2.83 -6.06
CA ALA A 160 -6.61 2.30 -7.30
C ALA A 160 -6.72 3.32 -8.45
N SER A 161 -7.88 3.97 -8.60
CA SER A 161 -8.11 5.00 -9.61
C SER A 161 -7.26 6.25 -9.40
N THR A 162 -7.02 6.65 -8.15
CA THR A 162 -6.26 7.86 -7.82
C THR A 162 -4.75 7.63 -7.95
N THR A 163 -4.28 6.47 -7.59
CA THR A 163 -2.85 6.10 -7.63
C THR A 163 -2.42 5.55 -9.00
N GLY A 164 -3.37 5.16 -9.84
CA GLY A 164 -3.08 4.51 -11.13
C GLY A 164 -2.64 3.04 -10.99
N ILE A 165 -2.79 2.45 -9.81
CA ILE A 165 -2.47 1.03 -9.57
C ILE A 165 -3.50 0.16 -10.30
N SER A 166 -3.03 -0.81 -11.07
CA SER A 166 -3.88 -1.79 -11.75
C SER A 166 -3.23 -3.18 -11.73
N ASN A 167 -4.04 -4.22 -11.94
CA ASN A 167 -3.56 -5.61 -12.00
C ASN A 167 -2.54 -5.88 -13.13
N THR A 168 -2.41 -4.95 -14.09
CA THR A 168 -1.53 -5.09 -15.27
C THR A 168 -0.21 -4.33 -15.13
N ILE A 169 -0.06 -3.53 -14.07
CA ILE A 169 1.16 -2.77 -13.85
C ILE A 169 2.09 -3.61 -12.99
N SER A 170 3.27 -3.90 -13.53
CA SER A 170 4.40 -4.43 -12.75
C SER A 170 4.94 -3.29 -11.88
N ALA A 171 4.31 -3.05 -10.75
CA ALA A 171 4.77 -2.06 -9.81
C ALA A 171 5.85 -2.66 -8.92
N ASP A 172 6.95 -1.92 -8.74
CA ASP A 172 7.92 -2.19 -7.69
C ASP A 172 7.22 -2.22 -6.33
N TYR A 173 7.63 -3.14 -5.46
CA TYR A 173 6.97 -3.32 -4.17
C TYR A 173 7.10 -2.07 -3.30
N GLU A 174 8.30 -1.49 -3.20
CA GLU A 174 8.57 -0.32 -2.36
C GLU A 174 7.79 0.89 -2.89
N GLU A 175 7.84 1.12 -4.20
CA GLU A 175 7.08 2.20 -4.86
C GLU A 175 5.58 2.03 -4.64
N THR A 176 5.05 0.82 -4.76
CA THR A 176 3.63 0.54 -4.52
C THR A 176 3.24 0.82 -3.07
N MET A 177 4.04 0.37 -2.11
CA MET A 177 3.77 0.62 -0.68
C MET A 177 3.83 2.11 -0.37
N GLU A 178 4.79 2.85 -0.91
CA GLU A 178 4.89 4.31 -0.76
C GLU A 178 3.68 5.04 -1.37
N LEU A 179 3.24 4.67 -2.58
CA LEU A 179 2.04 5.22 -3.22
C LEU A 179 0.79 4.99 -2.39
N LEU A 180 0.71 3.85 -1.73
CA LEU A 180 -0.36 3.51 -0.79
C LEU A 180 -0.16 4.13 0.60
N GLY A 181 0.99 4.81 0.86
CA GLY A 181 1.36 5.39 2.14
C GLY A 181 1.56 4.33 3.24
N ILE A 182 1.97 3.15 2.86
CA ILE A 182 2.25 2.00 3.73
C ILE A 182 3.77 1.88 3.88
N ASN A 183 4.24 1.59 5.09
CA ASN A 183 5.65 1.32 5.29
C ASN A 183 6.03 -0.05 4.69
N PRO A 184 6.92 -0.12 3.69
CA PRO A 184 7.30 -1.38 3.05
C PRO A 184 8.00 -2.38 3.97
N SER A 185 8.55 -1.91 5.10
CA SER A 185 9.27 -2.75 6.07
C SER A 185 8.36 -3.46 7.09
N GLN A 186 7.04 -3.27 7.01
CA GLN A 186 6.06 -3.93 7.88
C GLN A 186 5.77 -5.35 7.45
#